data_7cb0bd12d66fda02fa5bed6f94218c95
#
_entry.id   7cb0bd12d66fda02fa5bed6f94218c95
#
_cell.length_a   1.000
_cell.length_b   1.000
_cell.length_c   1.000
_cell.angle_alpha   90.00
_cell.angle_beta   90.00
_cell.angle_gamma   90.00
#
_symmetry.space_group_name_H-M   'P 1'
#
loop_
_entity.id
_entity.type
_entity.pdbx_description
1 polymer ?
#
loop_
_entity_poly.entity_id
_entity_poly.type
_entity_poly.pdbx_seq_one_letter_code
_entity_poly.pdbx_strand_id
1 'polypeptide(L)'
;TPAELAGALYRPSYLSDVWALSYHGLIPEGVAEYTSVTTRTTKAFQNSFGVFSYRNVKQEMFFGYSPVILLGRRALLASAEKALVDHFYLSLGEWTQERMMEMRFSRPASLDVASLETMIHRAGKARLRRAFRVWDEVTRETAAGEMEL
;
A
#
# COMPACT_ATOMS: atom_id res chain seq x y z
N THR A 1 1.73 16.17 -12.86
CA THR A 1 1.14 16.12 -11.53
C THR A 1 2.18 15.95 -10.45
N PRO A 2 1.86 16.31 -9.20
CA PRO A 2 2.82 16.12 -8.11
C PRO A 2 3.24 14.68 -7.85
N ALA A 3 2.47 13.67 -8.29
CA ALA A 3 2.79 12.26 -8.05
C ALA A 3 4.13 11.84 -8.67
N GLU A 4 4.51 12.37 -9.85
CA GLU A 4 5.78 12.04 -10.47
C GLU A 4 6.97 12.67 -9.73
N LEU A 5 6.72 13.74 -8.97
CA LEU A 5 7.78 14.36 -8.17
C LEU A 5 8.26 13.45 -7.04
N ALA A 6 7.39 12.56 -6.54
CA ALA A 6 7.75 11.65 -5.45
C ALA A 6 9.04 10.90 -5.77
N GLY A 7 9.14 10.31 -6.96
CA GLY A 7 10.34 9.58 -7.37
C GLY A 7 11.54 10.46 -7.67
N ALA A 8 11.31 11.70 -8.09
CA ALA A 8 12.39 12.63 -8.40
C ALA A 8 13.03 13.22 -7.16
N LEU A 9 12.24 13.44 -6.10
CA LEU A 9 12.73 14.07 -4.87
C LEU A 9 13.65 13.17 -4.04
N TYR A 10 13.45 11.87 -4.10
CA TYR A 10 14.19 10.93 -3.25
C TYR A 10 14.27 9.55 -3.91
N ARG A 11 15.44 9.21 -4.46
CA ARG A 11 15.65 7.95 -5.18
C ARG A 11 16.56 7.01 -4.39
N PRO A 12 16.34 5.70 -4.47
CA PRO A 12 15.23 5.02 -5.15
C PRO A 12 13.97 5.03 -4.29
N SER A 13 12.82 5.12 -4.93
CA SER A 13 11.54 5.06 -4.23
C SER A 13 10.42 4.71 -5.21
N TYR A 14 9.30 4.22 -4.66
CA TYR A 14 8.06 4.06 -5.43
C TYR A 14 6.88 4.46 -4.54
N LEU A 15 5.82 4.98 -5.15
CA LEU A 15 4.57 5.30 -4.44
C LEU A 15 3.94 4.00 -3.93
N SER A 16 3.53 4.00 -2.67
CA SER A 16 2.96 2.84 -2.01
C SER A 16 2.15 3.26 -0.79
N ASP A 17 1.82 2.31 0.08
CA ASP A 17 1.12 2.53 1.33
C ASP A 17 -0.23 3.20 1.08
N VAL A 18 -0.66 4.09 1.96
CA VAL A 18 -2.04 4.62 1.91
C VAL A 18 -2.35 5.40 0.65
N TRP A 19 -1.38 6.14 0.07
CA TRP A 19 -1.63 6.82 -1.20
C TRP A 19 -1.95 5.84 -2.32
N ALA A 20 -1.17 4.75 -2.40
CA ALA A 20 -1.39 3.72 -3.40
C ALA A 20 -2.66 2.92 -3.12
N LEU A 21 -2.97 2.62 -1.86
CA LEU A 21 -4.21 1.95 -1.50
C LEU A 21 -5.42 2.78 -1.95
N SER A 22 -5.38 4.09 -1.74
CA SER A 22 -6.42 5.01 -2.20
C SER A 22 -6.51 5.04 -3.71
N TYR A 23 -5.36 5.16 -4.38
CA TYR A 23 -5.30 5.19 -5.85
C TYR A 23 -5.90 3.94 -6.48
N HIS A 24 -5.61 2.77 -5.93
CA HIS A 24 -6.15 1.50 -6.43
C HIS A 24 -7.58 1.21 -5.96
N GLY A 25 -8.16 2.07 -5.15
CA GLY A 25 -9.53 1.91 -4.68
C GLY A 25 -9.72 0.89 -3.57
N LEU A 26 -8.65 0.57 -2.82
CA LEU A 26 -8.73 -0.39 -1.74
C LEU A 26 -9.19 0.21 -0.42
N ILE A 27 -9.09 1.53 -0.26
CA ILE A 27 -9.64 2.27 0.87
C ILE A 27 -10.47 3.44 0.35
N PRO A 28 -11.53 3.86 1.07
CA PRO A 28 -12.42 4.92 0.61
C PRO A 28 -11.85 6.32 0.78
N GLU A 29 -10.91 6.50 1.71
CA GLU A 29 -10.34 7.83 2.01
C GLU A 29 -9.51 8.35 0.83
N GLY A 30 -9.68 9.64 0.51
CA GLY A 30 -8.74 10.36 -0.33
C GLY A 30 -7.50 10.68 0.49
N VAL A 31 -6.32 10.42 -0.06
CA VAL A 31 -5.05 10.65 0.63
C VAL A 31 -4.29 11.77 -0.06
N ALA A 32 -4.08 12.88 0.63
CA ALA A 32 -3.38 14.05 0.09
C ALA A 32 -1.86 13.88 0.11
N GLU A 33 -1.32 13.22 1.14
CA GLU A 33 0.12 13.00 1.26
C GLU A 33 0.57 11.90 0.28
N TYR A 34 1.67 12.17 -0.43
CA TYR A 34 2.27 11.20 -1.35
C TYR A 34 3.19 10.28 -0.56
N THR A 35 2.73 9.08 -0.24
CA THR A 35 3.47 8.11 0.55
C THR A 35 4.27 7.18 -0.36
N SER A 36 5.56 7.01 -0.04
CA SER A 36 6.48 6.19 -0.82
C SER A 36 7.29 5.27 0.08
N VAL A 37 7.89 4.28 -0.55
CA VAL A 37 8.80 3.32 0.08
C VAL A 37 10.19 3.53 -0.53
N THR A 38 11.22 3.44 0.30
CA THR A 38 12.61 3.65 -0.12
C THR A 38 13.54 2.68 0.62
N THR A 39 14.71 2.40 0.04
CA THR A 39 15.78 1.67 0.73
C THR A 39 16.72 2.62 1.50
N ARG A 40 16.51 3.93 1.35
CA ARG A 40 17.25 4.95 2.08
C ARG A 40 16.57 5.23 3.42
N THR A 41 17.11 6.18 4.20
CA THR A 41 16.53 6.55 5.49
C THR A 41 15.13 7.17 5.30
N THR A 42 14.27 6.94 6.28
CA THR A 42 12.94 7.55 6.33
C THR A 42 13.06 9.07 6.32
N LYS A 43 12.26 9.73 5.48
CA LYS A 43 12.34 11.17 5.29
C LYS A 43 11.00 11.73 4.82
N ALA A 44 10.79 13.03 5.04
CA ALA A 44 9.62 13.73 4.54
C ALA A 44 10.03 15.09 3.99
N PHE A 45 9.34 15.50 2.94
CA PHE A 45 9.51 16.82 2.32
C PHE A 45 8.15 17.50 2.24
N GLN A 46 8.15 18.81 2.39
CA GLN A 46 6.97 19.62 2.18
C GLN A 46 7.35 20.79 1.27
N ASN A 47 6.54 20.99 0.24
CA ASN A 47 6.72 22.11 -0.72
C ASN A 47 5.36 22.57 -1.23
N SER A 48 5.35 23.47 -2.22
CA SER A 48 4.11 24.02 -2.77
C SER A 48 3.22 22.97 -3.45
N PHE A 49 3.76 21.79 -3.79
CA PHE A 49 3.01 20.71 -4.42
C PHE A 49 2.40 19.73 -3.41
N GLY A 50 2.83 19.78 -2.15
CA GLY A 50 2.28 18.94 -1.10
C GLY A 50 3.32 18.35 -0.18
N VAL A 51 2.91 17.29 0.54
CA VAL A 51 3.76 16.56 1.46
C VAL A 51 4.15 15.21 0.82
N PHE A 52 5.44 14.89 0.87
CA PHE A 52 6.01 13.67 0.29
C PHE A 52 6.76 12.94 1.39
N SER A 53 6.29 11.76 1.77
CA SER A 53 6.91 10.97 2.82
C SER A 53 7.50 9.68 2.24
N TYR A 54 8.61 9.26 2.81
CA TYR A 54 9.39 8.09 2.38
C TYR A 54 9.69 7.24 3.60
N ARG A 55 9.25 5.99 3.58
CA ARG A 55 9.47 5.04 4.65
C ARG A 55 10.51 4.02 4.23
N ASN A 56 11.48 3.80 5.10
CA ASN A 56 12.55 2.83 4.83
C ASN A 56 12.02 1.41 4.88
N VAL A 57 12.44 0.60 3.91
CA VAL A 57 12.28 -0.87 3.95
C VAL A 57 13.62 -1.51 3.64
N LYS A 58 13.78 -2.75 4.06
CA LYS A 58 14.94 -3.56 3.70
C LYS A 58 14.93 -3.83 2.19
N GLN A 59 16.13 -4.04 1.63
CA GLN A 59 16.32 -4.28 0.20
C GLN A 59 15.39 -5.39 -0.33
N GLU A 60 15.23 -6.48 0.42
CA GLU A 60 14.39 -7.61 0.02
C GLU A 60 12.89 -7.28 -0.03
N MET A 61 12.48 -6.15 0.56
CA MET A 61 11.10 -5.67 0.49
C MET A 61 10.88 -4.67 -0.65
N PHE A 62 11.94 -4.27 -1.33
CA PHE A 62 11.87 -3.26 -2.41
C PHE A 62 11.58 -3.95 -3.74
N PHE A 63 10.30 -4.26 -3.99
CA PHE A 63 9.82 -4.93 -5.19
C PHE A 63 8.31 -4.70 -5.33
N GLY A 64 7.71 -5.21 -6.40
CA GLY A 64 6.26 -5.18 -6.59
C GLY A 64 5.73 -3.85 -7.08
N TYR A 65 6.56 -3.06 -7.73
CA TYR A 65 6.20 -1.79 -8.32
C TYR A 65 6.50 -1.81 -9.81
N SER A 66 5.87 -0.90 -10.54
CA SER A 66 6.10 -0.76 -11.97
C SER A 66 5.89 0.69 -12.39
N PRO A 67 6.44 1.10 -13.55
CA PRO A 67 6.14 2.42 -14.08
C PRO A 67 4.70 2.49 -14.56
N VAL A 68 4.03 3.59 -14.21
CA VAL A 68 2.68 3.90 -14.68
C VAL A 68 2.65 5.32 -15.20
N ILE A 69 1.65 5.64 -16.01
CA ILE A 69 1.43 6.99 -16.51
C ILE A 69 0.30 7.61 -15.70
N LEU A 70 0.62 8.68 -14.98
CA LEU A 70 -0.34 9.45 -14.18
C LEU A 70 -0.45 10.85 -14.79
N LEU A 71 -1.59 11.15 -15.39
CA LEU A 71 -1.84 12.42 -16.09
C LEU A 71 -0.72 12.79 -17.06
N GLY A 72 -0.31 11.80 -17.87
CA GLY A 72 0.72 11.99 -18.89
C GLY A 72 2.17 11.94 -18.39
N ARG A 73 2.39 11.71 -17.11
CA ARG A 73 3.71 11.66 -16.48
C ARG A 73 4.00 10.28 -15.91
N ARG A 74 5.26 9.86 -16.02
CA ARG A 74 5.70 8.55 -15.54
C ARG A 74 5.99 8.61 -14.04
N ALA A 75 5.45 7.64 -13.30
CA ALA A 75 5.73 7.46 -11.88
C ALA A 75 5.90 5.96 -11.60
N LEU A 76 6.68 5.63 -10.56
CA LEU A 76 6.79 4.26 -10.07
C LEU A 76 5.73 4.05 -8.99
N LEU A 77 4.93 3.01 -9.13
CA LEU A 77 3.78 2.75 -8.26
C LEU A 77 3.72 1.27 -7.89
N ALA A 78 3.53 1.00 -6.60
CA ALA A 78 3.27 -0.35 -6.12
C ALA A 78 1.96 -0.87 -6.73
N SER A 79 1.91 -2.18 -6.99
CA SER A 79 0.64 -2.83 -7.32
C SER A 79 -0.31 -2.73 -6.11
N ALA A 80 -1.60 -2.95 -6.33
CA ALA A 80 -2.57 -2.97 -5.24
C ALA A 80 -2.15 -3.97 -4.15
N GLU A 81 -1.71 -5.16 -4.57
CA GLU A 81 -1.26 -6.22 -3.68
C GLU A 81 -0.04 -5.79 -2.88
N LYS A 82 0.96 -5.19 -3.55
CA LYS A 82 2.17 -4.75 -2.85
C LYS A 82 1.90 -3.58 -1.91
N ALA A 83 0.98 -2.69 -2.26
CA ALA A 83 0.59 -1.60 -1.38
C ALA A 83 0.02 -2.13 -0.06
N LEU A 84 -0.75 -3.23 -0.10
CA LEU A 84 -1.23 -3.90 1.10
C LEU A 84 -0.07 -4.49 1.92
N VAL A 85 0.85 -5.18 1.27
CA VAL A 85 2.03 -5.75 1.94
C VAL A 85 2.83 -4.66 2.62
N ASP A 86 3.12 -3.58 1.92
CA ASP A 86 3.87 -2.45 2.47
C ASP A 86 3.14 -1.81 3.64
N HIS A 87 1.83 -1.64 3.52
CA HIS A 87 1.02 -1.07 4.59
C HIS A 87 1.10 -1.92 5.86
N PHE A 88 0.93 -3.24 5.73
CA PHE A 88 1.05 -4.16 6.87
C PHE A 88 2.46 -4.17 7.46
N TYR A 89 3.47 -4.10 6.60
CA TYR A 89 4.87 -4.09 7.02
C TYR A 89 5.23 -2.82 7.80
N LEU A 90 4.78 -1.66 7.32
CA LEU A 90 5.13 -0.35 7.87
C LEU A 90 4.29 0.02 9.09
N SER A 91 3.10 -0.56 9.24
CA SER A 91 2.21 -0.25 10.36
C SER A 91 2.61 -1.05 11.59
N LEU A 92 2.97 -0.37 12.65
CA LEU A 92 3.44 -1.00 13.88
C LEU A 92 2.29 -1.71 14.62
N GLY A 93 2.64 -2.74 15.38
CA GLY A 93 1.72 -3.49 16.22
C GLY A 93 0.94 -4.57 15.48
N GLU A 94 0.12 -5.29 16.23
CA GLU A 94 -0.72 -6.35 15.66
C GLU A 94 -1.98 -5.77 15.04
N TRP A 95 -2.43 -6.41 13.97
CA TRP A 95 -3.68 -6.07 13.32
C TRP A 95 -4.81 -6.86 13.96
N THR A 96 -5.59 -6.17 14.81
CA THR A 96 -6.81 -6.75 15.35
C THR A 96 -7.92 -6.67 14.30
N GLN A 97 -8.99 -7.43 14.51
CA GLN A 97 -10.16 -7.36 13.65
C GLN A 97 -10.74 -5.94 13.62
N GLU A 98 -10.85 -5.29 14.79
CA GLU A 98 -11.36 -3.92 14.90
C GLU A 98 -10.51 -2.93 14.10
N ARG A 99 -9.20 -3.01 14.26
CA ARG A 99 -8.26 -2.13 13.53
C ARG A 99 -8.38 -2.33 12.02
N MET A 100 -8.51 -3.58 11.60
CA MET A 100 -8.66 -3.90 10.18
C MET A 100 -9.97 -3.36 9.63
N MET A 101 -11.06 -3.48 10.39
CA MET A 101 -12.37 -2.96 10.00
C MET A 101 -12.38 -1.43 9.87
N GLU A 102 -11.64 -0.74 10.72
CA GLU A 102 -11.53 0.73 10.66
C GLU A 102 -10.94 1.24 9.35
N MET A 103 -10.09 0.45 8.71
CA MET A 103 -9.52 0.82 7.42
C MET A 103 -10.55 0.82 6.29
N ARG A 104 -11.66 0.13 6.45
CA ARG A 104 -12.74 0.00 5.46
C ARG A 104 -12.24 -0.47 4.10
N PHE A 105 -11.40 -1.50 4.12
CA PHE A 105 -10.84 -2.07 2.90
C PHE A 105 -11.92 -2.58 1.96
N SER A 106 -11.79 -2.26 0.68
CA SER A 106 -12.52 -2.91 -0.41
C SER A 106 -11.70 -4.07 -0.94
N ARG A 107 -12.40 -5.10 -1.44
CA ARG A 107 -11.77 -6.25 -2.06
C ARG A 107 -12.27 -6.35 -3.50
N PRO A 108 -11.68 -5.57 -4.44
CA PRO A 108 -12.13 -5.60 -5.83
C PRO A 108 -11.82 -6.95 -6.48
N ALA A 109 -12.65 -7.35 -7.45
CA ALA A 109 -12.47 -8.60 -8.17
C ALA A 109 -11.12 -8.64 -8.92
N SER A 110 -10.57 -7.48 -9.26
CA SER A 110 -9.27 -7.37 -9.94
C SER A 110 -8.08 -7.64 -9.03
N LEU A 111 -8.29 -7.68 -7.71
CA LEU A 111 -7.19 -7.93 -6.77
C LEU A 111 -6.75 -9.39 -6.87
N ASP A 112 -5.47 -9.61 -7.12
CA ASP A 112 -4.88 -10.95 -7.21
C ASP A 112 -4.44 -11.41 -5.82
N VAL A 113 -5.36 -12.09 -5.12
CA VAL A 113 -5.13 -12.55 -3.75
C VAL A 113 -4.02 -13.61 -3.69
N ALA A 114 -3.90 -14.45 -4.72
CA ALA A 114 -2.82 -15.43 -4.79
C ALA A 114 -1.44 -14.76 -4.84
N SER A 115 -1.32 -13.69 -5.62
CA SER A 115 -0.11 -12.88 -5.68
C SER A 115 0.19 -12.21 -4.34
N LEU A 116 -0.82 -11.66 -3.70
CA LEU A 116 -0.70 -11.06 -2.35
C LEU A 116 -0.17 -12.09 -1.35
N GLU A 117 -0.75 -13.28 -1.33
CA GLU A 117 -0.33 -14.37 -0.46
C GLU A 117 1.13 -14.77 -0.70
N THR A 118 1.53 -14.86 -1.97
CA THR A 118 2.91 -15.16 -2.35
C THR A 118 3.89 -14.11 -1.81
N MET A 119 3.53 -12.84 -1.93
CA MET A 119 4.35 -11.74 -1.41
C MET A 119 4.47 -11.80 0.12
N ILE A 120 3.38 -12.11 0.81
CA ILE A 120 3.36 -12.27 2.27
C ILE A 120 4.31 -13.41 2.69
N HIS A 121 4.26 -14.55 1.99
CA HIS A 121 5.16 -15.67 2.26
C HIS A 121 6.62 -15.31 1.98
N ARG A 122 6.87 -14.59 0.88
CA ARG A 122 8.21 -14.13 0.52
C ARG A 122 8.81 -13.26 1.61
N ALA A 123 8.01 -12.41 2.25
CA ALA A 123 8.49 -11.55 3.33
C ALA A 123 8.92 -12.33 4.57
N GLY A 124 8.37 -13.53 4.77
CA GLY A 124 8.80 -14.46 5.79
C GLY A 124 8.53 -14.02 7.24
N LYS A 125 7.62 -13.08 7.45
CA LYS A 125 7.33 -12.54 8.79
C LYS A 125 5.97 -13.01 9.28
N ALA A 126 5.96 -13.63 10.47
CA ALA A 126 4.73 -14.12 11.08
C ALA A 126 3.69 -13.01 11.27
N ARG A 127 4.14 -11.80 11.62
CA ARG A 127 3.26 -10.64 11.80
C ARG A 127 2.50 -10.30 10.52
N LEU A 128 3.14 -10.40 9.37
CA LEU A 128 2.50 -10.14 8.07
C LEU A 128 1.49 -11.25 7.72
N ARG A 129 1.83 -12.50 8.02
CA ARG A 129 0.90 -13.61 7.80
C ARG A 129 -0.36 -13.46 8.66
N ARG A 130 -0.19 -13.01 9.91
CA ARG A 130 -1.34 -12.74 10.80
C ARG A 130 -2.18 -11.58 10.26
N ALA A 131 -1.54 -10.49 9.81
CA ALA A 131 -2.23 -9.35 9.23
C ALA A 131 -3.04 -9.76 8.00
N PHE A 132 -2.44 -10.53 7.10
CA PHE A 132 -3.12 -11.04 5.92
C PHE A 132 -4.35 -11.87 6.28
N ARG A 133 -4.22 -12.71 7.29
CA ARG A 133 -5.33 -13.58 7.73
C ARG A 133 -6.52 -12.77 8.22
N VAL A 134 -6.26 -11.73 9.03
CA VAL A 134 -7.31 -10.84 9.54
C VAL A 134 -7.94 -10.06 8.37
N TRP A 135 -7.11 -9.53 7.48
CA TRP A 135 -7.58 -8.82 6.29
C TRP A 135 -8.48 -9.70 5.43
N ASP A 136 -8.05 -10.95 5.18
CA ASP A 136 -8.80 -11.91 4.37
C ASP A 136 -10.18 -12.18 4.97
N GLU A 137 -10.25 -12.45 6.28
CA GLU A 137 -11.51 -12.68 6.98
C GLU A 137 -12.43 -11.47 6.93
N VAL A 138 -11.92 -10.29 7.29
CA VAL A 138 -12.71 -9.05 7.35
C VAL A 138 -13.25 -8.69 5.96
N THR A 139 -12.42 -8.76 4.92
CA THR A 139 -12.85 -8.38 3.57
C THR A 139 -13.79 -9.39 2.93
N ARG A 140 -13.69 -10.68 3.28
CA ARG A 140 -14.65 -11.69 2.84
C ARG A 140 -16.01 -11.47 3.46
N GLU A 141 -16.07 -11.22 4.77
CA GLU A 141 -17.33 -10.97 5.48
C GLU A 141 -18.03 -9.73 4.92
N THR A 142 -17.28 -8.65 4.69
CA THR A 142 -17.83 -7.42 4.13
C THR A 142 -18.40 -7.66 2.72
N ALA A 143 -17.66 -8.35 1.87
CA ALA A 143 -18.10 -8.67 0.51
C ALA A 143 -19.37 -9.55 0.53
N ALA A 144 -19.42 -10.55 1.41
CA ALA A 144 -20.59 -11.41 1.57
C ALA A 144 -21.80 -10.62 2.05
N GLY A 145 -21.62 -9.73 3.03
CA GLY A 145 -22.68 -8.85 3.51
C GLY A 145 -23.22 -7.91 2.46
N GLU A 146 -22.35 -7.36 1.64
CA GLU A 146 -22.73 -6.51 0.50
C GLU A 146 -23.54 -7.29 -0.53
N MET A 147 -23.19 -8.54 -0.79
CA MET A 147 -23.89 -9.38 -1.75
C MET A 147 -25.29 -9.80 -1.27
N GLU A 148 -25.50 -9.90 0.02
CA GLU A 148 -26.78 -10.24 0.62
C GLU A 148 -27.79 -9.09 0.57
N LEU A 149 -27.32 -7.89 0.38
CA LEU A 149 -28.16 -6.70 0.29
C LEU A 149 -28.70 -6.49 -1.13
#